data_2fb5b5b4e8ce49690d55164c0f627356
#
_entry.id   2fb5b5b4e8ce49690d55164c0f627356
#
_cell.length_a   1.000
_cell.length_b   1.000
_cell.length_c   1.000
_cell.angle_alpha   90.00
_cell.angle_beta   90.00
_cell.angle_gamma   90.00
#
_symmetry.space_group_name_H-M   'P 1'
#
loop_
_entity.id
_entity.type
_entity.pdbx_description
1 polymer ?
#
loop_
_entity_poly.entity_id
_entity_poly.type
_entity_poly.pdbx_seq_one_letter_code
_entity_poly.pdbx_strand_id
1 'polypeptide(L)'
;MKVLVATEKPFAAAAVEGIKKEVESAGHELVLLEKYAEKAQLLHAVKDADAMIIRSDKVDAEVLDAAEKLQIVVRAGAGYDNIDLKAATLHHVVAENTPGQNSNAVAELVFGMLVMAVRNFYNGKSGTELKGKRLGILAFGNVGRNVARVAKGFGMEV
;
A
#
# COMPACT_ATOMS: atom_id res chain seq x y z
N MET A 1 12.13 -15.17 -15.18
CA MET A 1 12.48 -14.30 -14.03
C MET A 1 11.84 -14.88 -12.78
N LYS A 2 12.48 -14.72 -11.64
CA LYS A 2 11.96 -15.11 -10.33
C LYS A 2 11.37 -13.89 -9.64
N VAL A 3 10.06 -13.91 -9.39
CA VAL A 3 9.31 -12.84 -8.74
C VAL A 3 9.06 -13.26 -7.29
N LEU A 4 9.67 -12.54 -6.35
CA LEU A 4 9.50 -12.75 -4.91
C LEU A 4 8.37 -11.86 -4.40
N VAL A 5 7.34 -12.43 -3.82
CA VAL A 5 6.38 -11.69 -2.97
C VAL A 5 6.85 -11.84 -1.53
N ALA A 6 7.31 -10.75 -0.92
CA ALA A 6 7.80 -10.75 0.46
C ALA A 6 6.89 -9.87 1.33
N THR A 7 6.28 -10.46 2.36
CA THR A 7 5.41 -9.73 3.28
C THR A 7 5.27 -10.40 4.65
N GLU A 8 5.56 -9.64 5.72
CA GLU A 8 5.29 -10.06 7.10
C GLU A 8 3.78 -10.21 7.33
N LYS A 9 2.98 -9.29 6.75
CA LYS A 9 1.51 -9.30 6.81
C LYS A 9 0.97 -9.78 5.47
N PRO A 10 0.52 -11.04 5.35
CA PRO A 10 0.16 -11.64 4.07
C PRO A 10 -0.91 -10.84 3.34
N PHE A 11 -0.89 -10.92 2.02
CA PHE A 11 -1.97 -10.45 1.18
C PHE A 11 -3.23 -11.30 1.37
N ALA A 12 -4.38 -10.77 0.98
CA ALA A 12 -5.57 -11.60 0.85
C ALA A 12 -5.35 -12.70 -0.20
N ALA A 13 -5.88 -13.90 0.03
CA ALA A 13 -5.66 -15.05 -0.87
C ALA A 13 -6.04 -14.74 -2.33
N ALA A 14 -7.13 -14.00 -2.56
CA ALA A 14 -7.53 -13.58 -3.91
C ALA A 14 -6.49 -12.66 -4.59
N ALA A 15 -5.78 -11.83 -3.81
CA ALA A 15 -4.72 -10.98 -4.36
C ALA A 15 -3.48 -11.81 -4.73
N VAL A 16 -3.11 -12.78 -3.90
CA VAL A 16 -2.00 -13.70 -4.19
C VAL A 16 -2.29 -14.51 -5.45
N GLU A 17 -3.51 -15.03 -5.59
CA GLU A 17 -3.92 -15.77 -6.77
C GLU A 17 -3.89 -14.88 -8.05
N GLY A 18 -4.32 -13.63 -7.93
CA GLY A 18 -4.21 -12.66 -9.03
C GLY A 18 -2.76 -12.41 -9.44
N ILE A 19 -1.87 -12.16 -8.46
CA ILE A 19 -0.42 -11.99 -8.73
C ILE A 19 0.16 -13.23 -9.38
N LYS A 20 -0.16 -14.41 -8.85
CA LYS A 20 0.30 -15.70 -9.39
C LYS A 20 -0.09 -15.86 -10.85
N LYS A 21 -1.36 -15.65 -11.16
CA LYS A 21 -1.87 -15.75 -12.54
C LYS A 21 -1.11 -14.83 -13.50
N GLU A 22 -0.88 -13.57 -13.12
CA GLU A 22 -0.14 -12.62 -13.97
C GLU A 22 1.32 -13.03 -14.16
N VAL A 23 2.01 -13.41 -13.07
CA VAL A 23 3.41 -13.82 -13.09
C VAL A 23 3.61 -15.09 -13.94
N GLU A 24 2.80 -16.12 -13.72
CA GLU A 24 2.90 -17.39 -14.42
C GLU A 24 2.48 -17.27 -15.91
N SER A 25 1.46 -16.46 -16.22
CA SER A 25 1.05 -16.22 -17.60
C SER A 25 2.11 -15.50 -18.43
N ALA A 26 2.97 -14.71 -17.75
CA ALA A 26 4.13 -14.07 -18.36
C ALA A 26 5.37 -15.00 -18.46
N GLY A 27 5.24 -16.27 -18.08
CA GLY A 27 6.33 -17.24 -18.10
C GLY A 27 7.37 -17.05 -17.00
N HIS A 28 6.97 -16.45 -15.87
CA HIS A 28 7.84 -16.22 -14.72
C HIS A 28 7.50 -17.13 -13.55
N GLU A 29 8.45 -17.31 -12.63
CA GLU A 29 8.28 -18.08 -11.41
C GLU A 29 7.84 -17.15 -10.28
N LEU A 30 6.79 -17.52 -9.53
CA LEU A 30 6.38 -16.84 -8.31
C LEU A 30 6.90 -17.57 -7.09
N VAL A 31 7.57 -16.84 -6.20
CA VAL A 31 8.01 -17.31 -4.88
C VAL A 31 7.35 -16.48 -3.80
N LEU A 32 6.78 -17.14 -2.79
CA LEU A 32 6.11 -16.48 -1.68
C LEU A 32 6.96 -16.58 -0.40
N LEU A 33 7.25 -15.45 0.22
CA LEU A 33 7.80 -15.34 1.56
C LEU A 33 6.80 -14.57 2.42
N GLU A 34 5.86 -15.29 3.01
CA GLU A 34 4.83 -14.70 3.84
C GLU A 34 5.04 -15.00 5.32
N LYS A 35 4.61 -14.07 6.19
CA LYS A 35 4.63 -14.22 7.65
C LYS A 35 6.04 -14.48 8.20
N TYR A 36 7.06 -14.03 7.53
CA TYR A 36 8.42 -14.14 8.06
C TYR A 36 8.58 -13.23 9.30
N ALA A 37 9.33 -13.70 10.27
CA ALA A 37 9.53 -13.00 11.55
C ALA A 37 10.90 -12.32 11.64
N GLU A 38 11.86 -12.80 10.87
CA GLU A 38 13.26 -12.41 10.93
C GLU A 38 13.71 -11.79 9.61
N LYS A 39 14.36 -10.63 9.66
CA LYS A 39 14.92 -9.98 8.47
C LYS A 39 15.87 -10.90 7.69
N ALA A 40 16.57 -11.78 8.38
CA ALA A 40 17.48 -12.77 7.76
C ALA A 40 16.77 -13.66 6.71
N GLN A 41 15.47 -13.94 6.91
CA GLN A 41 14.67 -14.71 5.95
C GLN A 41 14.47 -13.93 4.65
N LEU A 42 14.21 -12.61 4.75
CA LEU A 42 14.10 -11.72 3.60
C LEU A 42 15.44 -11.60 2.87
N LEU A 43 16.53 -11.37 3.62
CA LEU A 43 17.89 -11.30 3.06
C LEU A 43 18.29 -12.57 2.31
N HIS A 44 17.86 -13.74 2.81
CA HIS A 44 18.10 -15.00 2.13
C HIS A 44 17.26 -15.14 0.85
N ALA A 45 15.98 -14.81 0.92
CA ALA A 45 15.04 -14.98 -0.19
C ALA A 45 15.28 -14.02 -1.36
N VAL A 46 15.81 -12.81 -1.09
CA VAL A 46 16.02 -11.80 -2.12
C VAL A 46 17.26 -12.05 -2.98
N LYS A 47 18.21 -12.89 -2.55
CA LYS A 47 19.49 -13.11 -3.22
C LYS A 47 19.39 -13.49 -4.69
N ASP A 48 18.43 -14.33 -5.02
CA ASP A 48 18.26 -14.84 -6.38
C ASP A 48 16.96 -14.37 -7.05
N ALA A 49 16.26 -13.38 -6.44
CA ALA A 49 15.07 -12.77 -7.00
C ALA A 49 15.44 -11.75 -8.08
N ASP A 50 14.74 -11.79 -9.22
CA ASP A 50 14.86 -10.78 -10.28
C ASP A 50 13.92 -9.59 -10.06
N ALA A 51 12.78 -9.84 -9.43
CA ALA A 51 11.78 -8.83 -9.09
C ALA A 51 11.21 -9.10 -7.69
N MET A 52 10.84 -8.05 -6.97
CA MET A 52 10.25 -8.18 -5.64
C MET A 52 8.97 -7.37 -5.51
N ILE A 53 7.92 -7.96 -4.96
CA ILE A 53 6.67 -7.29 -4.60
C ILE A 53 6.57 -7.27 -3.07
N ILE A 54 6.40 -6.08 -2.52
CA ILE A 54 6.25 -5.86 -1.08
C ILE A 54 4.96 -5.12 -0.75
N ARG A 55 4.57 -5.13 0.51
CA ARG A 55 3.45 -4.33 1.03
C ARG A 55 3.95 -3.23 1.96
N SER A 56 4.24 -3.55 3.21
CA SER A 56 4.75 -2.63 4.24
C SER A 56 6.15 -2.99 4.71
N ASP A 57 6.73 -3.99 4.10
CA ASP A 57 8.05 -4.51 4.40
C ASP A 57 9.12 -3.48 4.02
N LYS A 58 10.17 -3.41 4.81
CA LYS A 58 11.22 -2.42 4.63
C LYS A 58 12.28 -2.95 3.67
N VAL A 59 12.54 -2.18 2.61
CA VAL A 59 13.62 -2.43 1.66
C VAL A 59 14.67 -1.34 1.86
N ASP A 60 15.58 -1.60 2.77
CA ASP A 60 16.71 -0.72 3.08
C ASP A 60 17.98 -1.16 2.31
N ALA A 61 19.09 -0.46 2.54
CA ALA A 61 20.35 -0.73 1.87
C ALA A 61 20.81 -2.19 2.08
N GLU A 62 20.62 -2.75 3.28
CA GLU A 62 21.03 -4.14 3.58
C GLU A 62 20.25 -5.17 2.74
N VAL A 63 18.96 -4.93 2.49
CA VAL A 63 18.15 -5.79 1.61
C VAL A 63 18.63 -5.69 0.17
N LEU A 64 18.96 -4.47 -0.28
CA LEU A 64 19.45 -4.22 -1.64
C LEU A 64 20.87 -4.75 -1.84
N ASP A 65 21.74 -4.65 -0.81
CA ASP A 65 23.08 -5.24 -0.82
C ASP A 65 23.03 -6.78 -0.95
N ALA A 66 22.03 -7.43 -0.35
CA ALA A 66 21.82 -8.87 -0.44
C ALA A 66 21.20 -9.33 -1.78
N ALA A 67 20.62 -8.39 -2.55
CA ALA A 67 19.84 -8.68 -3.75
C ALA A 67 20.74 -8.70 -5.01
N GLU A 68 21.37 -9.86 -5.30
CA GLU A 68 22.38 -9.98 -6.36
C GLU A 68 21.84 -9.81 -7.79
N LYS A 69 20.53 -10.02 -8.02
CA LYS A 69 19.91 -10.03 -9.36
C LYS A 69 18.70 -9.12 -9.49
N LEU A 70 18.32 -8.44 -8.41
CA LEU A 70 17.10 -7.66 -8.35
C LEU A 70 17.13 -6.49 -9.32
N GLN A 71 16.13 -6.38 -10.15
CA GLN A 71 15.98 -5.30 -11.14
C GLN A 71 14.88 -4.30 -10.75
N ILE A 72 13.86 -4.77 -10.01
CA ILE A 72 12.69 -3.98 -9.67
C ILE A 72 12.10 -4.38 -8.32
N VAL A 73 11.70 -3.37 -7.55
CA VAL A 73 10.86 -3.51 -6.35
C VAL A 73 9.54 -2.79 -6.59
N VAL A 74 8.43 -3.51 -6.45
CA VAL A 74 7.09 -2.95 -6.55
C VAL A 74 6.42 -2.93 -5.19
N ARG A 75 6.09 -1.74 -4.70
CA ARG A 75 5.27 -1.59 -3.49
C ARG A 75 3.79 -1.67 -3.84
N ALA A 76 3.09 -2.69 -3.38
CA ALA A 76 1.65 -2.84 -3.54
C ALA A 76 0.89 -1.84 -2.65
N GLY A 77 0.90 -0.58 -3.04
CA GLY A 77 0.25 0.53 -2.34
C GLY A 77 0.79 1.89 -2.77
N ALA A 78 0.22 2.98 -2.24
CA ALA A 78 0.50 4.34 -2.69
C ALA A 78 1.77 4.96 -2.05
N GLY A 79 2.04 4.71 -0.77
CA GLY A 79 3.26 5.17 -0.10
C GLY A 79 4.49 4.38 -0.57
N TYR A 80 5.68 4.92 -0.45
CA TYR A 80 6.95 4.24 -0.78
C TYR A 80 8.08 4.60 0.20
N ASP A 81 7.73 5.13 1.34
CA ASP A 81 8.62 5.52 2.44
C ASP A 81 9.34 4.32 3.09
N ASN A 82 8.88 3.12 2.80
CA ASN A 82 9.51 1.85 3.20
C ASN A 82 10.57 1.35 2.23
N ILE A 83 10.86 2.06 1.12
CA ILE A 83 11.92 1.73 0.16
C ILE A 83 13.01 2.81 0.23
N ASP A 84 14.26 2.42 0.44
CA ASP A 84 15.40 3.32 0.33
C ASP A 84 15.70 3.60 -1.15
N LEU A 85 15.14 4.70 -1.67
CA LEU A 85 15.30 5.08 -3.08
C LEU A 85 16.74 5.43 -3.45
N LYS A 86 17.55 5.92 -2.49
CA LYS A 86 18.96 6.22 -2.75
C LYS A 86 19.76 4.93 -2.94
N ALA A 87 19.57 3.98 -2.04
CA ALA A 87 20.16 2.66 -2.16
C ALA A 87 19.68 1.94 -3.43
N ALA A 88 18.37 1.96 -3.73
CA ALA A 88 17.83 1.39 -4.97
C ALA A 88 18.50 1.96 -6.22
N THR A 89 18.69 3.28 -6.26
CA THR A 89 19.42 3.95 -7.38
C THR A 89 20.86 3.49 -7.49
N LEU A 90 21.58 3.35 -6.37
CA LEU A 90 22.98 2.86 -6.35
C LEU A 90 23.10 1.42 -6.85
N HIS A 91 22.11 0.60 -6.56
CA HIS A 91 22.03 -0.81 -7.02
C HIS A 91 21.38 -0.96 -8.40
N HIS A 92 21.02 0.13 -9.07
CA HIS A 92 20.30 0.11 -10.36
C HIS A 92 18.97 -0.63 -10.31
N VAL A 93 18.30 -0.64 -9.15
CA VAL A 93 17.00 -1.25 -8.93
C VAL A 93 15.90 -0.20 -9.13
N VAL A 94 14.93 -0.50 -9.99
CA VAL A 94 13.75 0.34 -10.18
C VAL A 94 12.81 0.19 -8.98
N ALA A 95 12.30 1.29 -8.46
CA ALA A 95 11.29 1.28 -7.39
C ALA A 95 9.96 1.81 -7.94
N GLU A 96 8.92 1.02 -7.83
CA GLU A 96 7.57 1.35 -8.28
C GLU A 96 6.54 1.24 -7.14
N ASN A 97 5.42 1.93 -7.29
CA ASN A 97 4.28 1.87 -6.39
C ASN A 97 2.96 1.86 -7.18
N THR A 98 1.82 1.72 -6.48
CA THR A 98 0.48 1.73 -7.10
C THR A 98 -0.34 2.94 -6.63
N PRO A 99 -0.04 4.16 -7.13
CA PRO A 99 -0.69 5.38 -6.64
C PRO A 99 -2.17 5.41 -7.01
N GLY A 100 -3.00 5.86 -6.06
CA GLY A 100 -4.42 6.08 -6.28
C GLY A 100 -5.32 4.86 -6.06
N GLN A 101 -4.81 3.64 -6.06
CA GLN A 101 -5.61 2.40 -6.00
C GLN A 101 -6.44 2.28 -4.70
N ASN A 102 -5.93 2.76 -3.58
CA ASN A 102 -6.63 2.73 -2.29
C ASN A 102 -7.33 4.06 -1.93
N SER A 103 -7.33 5.06 -2.81
CA SER A 103 -7.75 6.42 -2.48
C SER A 103 -9.23 6.53 -2.11
N ASN A 104 -10.08 5.73 -2.75
CA ASN A 104 -11.51 5.70 -2.41
C ASN A 104 -11.74 5.07 -1.03
N ALA A 105 -11.07 3.95 -0.74
CA ALA A 105 -11.17 3.30 0.57
C ALA A 105 -10.71 4.20 1.72
N VAL A 106 -9.64 4.98 1.51
CA VAL A 106 -9.19 5.98 2.49
C VAL A 106 -10.23 7.09 2.68
N ALA A 107 -10.85 7.58 1.60
CA ALA A 107 -11.92 8.58 1.69
C ALA A 107 -13.14 8.03 2.45
N GLU A 108 -13.54 6.80 2.21
CA GLU A 108 -14.62 6.15 2.95
C GLU A 108 -14.30 6.03 4.45
N LEU A 109 -13.07 5.65 4.79
CA LEU A 109 -12.62 5.60 6.19
C LEU A 109 -12.68 6.97 6.86
N VAL A 110 -12.28 8.05 6.17
CA VAL A 110 -12.42 9.44 6.67
C VAL A 110 -13.86 9.72 7.05
N PHE A 111 -14.84 9.39 6.19
CA PHE A 111 -16.26 9.63 6.49
C PHE A 111 -16.80 8.70 7.56
N GLY A 112 -16.36 7.45 7.62
CA GLY A 112 -16.65 6.55 8.73
C GLY A 112 -16.25 7.17 10.07
N MET A 113 -15.03 7.70 10.17
CA MET A 113 -14.54 8.37 11.37
C MET A 113 -15.29 9.68 11.66
N LEU A 114 -15.58 10.51 10.64
CA LEU A 114 -16.32 11.75 10.81
C LEU A 114 -17.75 11.50 11.32
N VAL A 115 -18.45 10.51 10.78
CA VAL A 115 -19.77 10.11 11.25
C VAL A 115 -19.71 9.65 12.70
N MET A 116 -18.75 8.80 13.05
CA MET A 116 -18.56 8.36 14.44
C MET A 116 -18.27 9.53 15.37
N ALA A 117 -17.42 10.47 14.96
CA ALA A 117 -17.05 11.64 15.77
C ALA A 117 -18.26 12.54 16.05
N VAL A 118 -19.06 12.94 15.02
CA VAL A 118 -20.22 13.80 15.22
C VAL A 118 -21.37 13.10 15.94
N ARG A 119 -21.38 11.79 15.99
CA ARG A 119 -22.34 10.95 16.72
C ARG A 119 -21.83 10.52 18.10
N ASN A 120 -20.77 11.14 18.64
CA ASN A 120 -20.17 10.80 19.94
C ASN A 120 -19.85 9.29 20.05
N PHE A 121 -19.25 8.71 19.00
CA PHE A 121 -18.96 7.28 18.88
C PHE A 121 -20.17 6.38 19.10
N TYR A 122 -21.34 6.90 18.79
CA TYR A 122 -22.62 6.22 18.92
C TYR A 122 -22.89 5.60 20.30
N ASN A 123 -22.77 6.44 21.33
CA ASN A 123 -22.94 6.03 22.74
C ASN A 123 -24.37 6.07 23.24
N GLY A 124 -25.37 6.09 22.35
CA GLY A 124 -26.81 6.19 22.68
C GLY A 124 -27.31 7.62 22.97
N LYS A 125 -26.43 8.63 22.96
CA LYS A 125 -26.79 10.03 23.14
C LYS A 125 -26.97 10.75 21.80
N SER A 126 -27.65 11.88 21.82
CA SER A 126 -27.77 12.75 20.66
C SER A 126 -26.41 13.26 20.22
N GLY A 127 -26.20 13.32 18.90
CA GLY A 127 -25.05 13.93 18.25
C GLY A 127 -25.49 14.97 17.22
N THR A 128 -24.57 15.37 16.36
CA THR A 128 -24.86 16.27 15.23
C THR A 128 -24.74 15.50 13.89
N GLU A 129 -25.04 16.14 12.80
CA GLU A 129 -24.91 15.61 11.44
C GLU A 129 -23.80 16.32 10.67
N LEU A 130 -23.33 15.73 9.57
CA LEU A 130 -22.31 16.32 8.69
C LEU A 130 -22.93 17.33 7.72
N LYS A 131 -24.21 17.19 7.37
CA LYS A 131 -24.91 18.07 6.43
C LYS A 131 -24.78 19.54 6.85
N GLY A 132 -24.45 20.40 5.88
CA GLY A 132 -24.26 21.83 6.09
C GLY A 132 -22.96 22.20 6.84
N LYS A 133 -22.16 21.25 7.26
CA LYS A 133 -20.84 21.55 7.84
C LYS A 133 -19.80 21.82 6.74
N ARG A 134 -18.79 22.61 7.10
CA ARG A 134 -17.69 22.96 6.21
C ARG A 134 -16.51 22.02 6.43
N LEU A 135 -15.96 21.48 5.33
CA LEU A 135 -14.78 20.63 5.33
C LEU A 135 -13.63 21.32 4.57
N GLY A 136 -12.57 21.68 5.28
CA GLY A 136 -11.31 22.10 4.66
C GLY A 136 -10.46 20.91 4.26
N ILE A 137 -9.95 20.88 3.03
CA ILE A 137 -9.05 19.84 2.53
C ILE A 137 -7.70 20.47 2.21
N LEU A 138 -6.69 20.08 2.99
CA LEU A 138 -5.30 20.42 2.72
C LEU A 138 -4.67 19.32 1.87
N ALA A 139 -4.21 19.66 0.66
CA ALA A 139 -3.76 18.76 -0.42
C ALA A 139 -4.92 18.09 -1.20
N PHE A 140 -4.97 18.35 -2.52
CA PHE A 140 -6.05 17.93 -3.41
C PHE A 140 -5.58 16.87 -4.44
N GLY A 141 -4.85 15.85 -3.95
CA GLY A 141 -4.41 14.68 -4.71
C GLY A 141 -5.52 13.61 -4.81
N ASN A 142 -5.13 12.36 -5.06
CA ASN A 142 -6.08 11.26 -5.26
C ASN A 142 -7.04 11.05 -4.07
N VAL A 143 -6.55 11.09 -2.84
CA VAL A 143 -7.39 10.97 -1.63
C VAL A 143 -8.27 12.20 -1.45
N GLY A 144 -7.68 13.41 -1.50
CA GLY A 144 -8.42 14.66 -1.29
C GLY A 144 -9.59 14.84 -2.26
N ARG A 145 -9.41 14.48 -3.54
CA ARG A 145 -10.48 14.50 -4.54
C ARG A 145 -11.63 13.54 -4.22
N ASN A 146 -11.31 12.32 -3.76
CA ASN A 146 -12.32 11.35 -3.33
C ASN A 146 -13.04 11.83 -2.06
N VAL A 147 -12.32 12.39 -1.08
CA VAL A 147 -12.90 13.00 0.12
C VAL A 147 -13.86 14.13 -0.26
N ALA A 148 -13.48 15.05 -1.16
CA ALA A 148 -14.35 16.12 -1.63
C ALA A 148 -15.62 15.60 -2.30
N ARG A 149 -15.50 14.57 -3.14
CA ARG A 149 -16.64 13.93 -3.80
C ARG A 149 -17.64 13.35 -2.79
N VAL A 150 -17.13 12.61 -1.80
CA VAL A 150 -17.97 12.02 -0.74
C VAL A 150 -18.59 13.09 0.15
N ALA A 151 -17.83 14.16 0.51
CA ALA A 151 -18.32 15.28 1.30
C ALA A 151 -19.56 15.95 0.68
N LYS A 152 -19.53 16.16 -0.64
CA LYS A 152 -20.68 16.71 -1.37
C LYS A 152 -21.91 15.80 -1.26
N GLY A 153 -21.73 14.47 -1.29
CA GLY A 153 -22.80 13.50 -1.09
C GLY A 153 -23.44 13.58 0.31
N PHE A 154 -22.66 13.97 1.32
CA PHE A 154 -23.16 14.26 2.67
C PHE A 154 -23.78 15.66 2.82
N GLY A 155 -23.83 16.47 1.75
CA GLY A 155 -24.34 17.84 1.79
C GLY A 155 -23.45 18.79 2.55
N MET A 156 -22.13 18.54 2.57
CA MET A 156 -21.15 19.44 3.17
C MET A 156 -20.67 20.49 2.18
N GLU A 157 -20.22 21.65 2.71
CA GLU A 157 -19.42 22.63 1.98
C GLU A 157 -17.93 22.19 1.99
N VAL A 158 -17.23 22.28 0.85
CA VAL A 158 -15.83 21.87 0.70
C VAL A 158 -14.98 23.02 0.23
#